data_8cd5f0083fbae06e5e25b7fb7a9a01a4
#
_entry.id   8cd5f0083fbae06e5e25b7fb7a9a01a4
#
_cell.length_a   1.000
_cell.length_b   1.000
_cell.length_c   1.000
_cell.angle_alpha   90.00
_cell.angle_beta   90.00
_cell.angle_gamma   90.00
#
_symmetry.space_group_name_H-M   'P 1'
#
loop_
_entity.id
_entity.type
_entity.pdbx_description
1 polymer ?
#
loop_
_entity_poly.entity_id
_entity_poly.type
_entity_poly.pdbx_seq_one_letter_code
_entity_poly.pdbx_strand_id
1 'polypeptide(L)'
;GGASHLGMYDLKPEAQREIRGPYDPVSTVVPGIQLSDQLPLLSKHTDKFSMIRSMHSYTSKHGEGDVHMMCGTPVDRDLQGPGIGAVLSQQQRQQAPIPPFIHFGNMKHPAYTAPGYAGVLGRSFDPFLVTQDPNSPKFSVREFDVPDDVDVGRIHTRKSLLSSLDRYQRKAEAQLDFARSHDNFTAQALSLATSRVAKQAFDLTKEKDSLRDRYGRDRVGQRML
;
A
#
# COMPACT_ATOMS: atom_id res chain seq x y z
N GLY A 1 -7.85 17.94 -1.27
CA GLY A 1 -8.86 17.40 -0.51
C GLY A 1 -9.50 16.16 -1.06
N GLY A 2 -9.92 15.33 -0.17
CA GLY A 2 -10.81 14.22 -0.44
C GLY A 2 -12.25 14.60 -0.15
N ALA A 3 -13.15 13.64 -0.23
CA ALA A 3 -14.52 13.81 0.20
C ALA A 3 -14.60 14.12 1.70
N SER A 4 -15.56 14.98 2.07
CA SER A 4 -15.77 15.31 3.47
C SER A 4 -16.26 14.08 4.26
N HIS A 5 -15.73 13.86 5.45
CA HIS A 5 -16.23 12.81 6.35
C HIS A 5 -17.70 13.04 6.72
N LEU A 6 -18.14 14.31 6.81
CA LEU A 6 -19.54 14.69 7.05
C LEU A 6 -20.45 14.27 5.90
N GLY A 7 -19.92 14.19 4.69
CA GLY A 7 -20.68 13.74 3.52
C GLY A 7 -20.60 12.23 3.27
N MET A 8 -19.91 11.45 4.10
CA MET A 8 -19.68 10.02 3.87
C MET A 8 -19.98 9.15 5.08
N TYR A 9 -19.16 9.24 6.14
CA TYR A 9 -19.14 8.27 7.24
C TYR A 9 -19.64 8.83 8.57
N ASP A 10 -19.57 10.15 8.76
CA ASP A 10 -19.91 10.82 10.02
C ASP A 10 -20.93 11.93 9.80
N LEU A 11 -22.05 11.56 9.20
CA LEU A 11 -23.19 12.44 9.00
C LEU A 11 -23.67 12.99 10.34
N LYS A 12 -24.05 14.27 10.36
CA LYS A 12 -24.61 14.97 11.51
C LYS A 12 -26.07 15.33 11.19
N PRO A 13 -27.00 14.38 11.13
CA PRO A 13 -28.36 14.62 10.64
C PRO A 13 -29.10 15.72 11.40
N GLU A 14 -28.82 15.89 12.67
CA GLU A 14 -29.41 16.91 13.54
C GLU A 14 -28.73 18.30 13.43
N ALA A 15 -27.62 18.39 12.70
CA ALA A 15 -26.93 19.66 12.49
C ALA A 15 -27.62 20.47 11.38
N GLN A 16 -27.39 21.80 11.39
CA GLN A 16 -27.86 22.70 10.35
C GLN A 16 -27.30 22.27 8.99
N ARG A 17 -28.05 22.55 7.92
CA ARG A 17 -27.71 22.11 6.55
C ARG A 17 -26.32 22.55 6.09
N GLU A 18 -25.91 23.74 6.51
CA GLU A 18 -24.59 24.32 6.21
C GLU A 18 -23.44 23.49 6.80
N ILE A 19 -23.71 22.75 7.89
CA ILE A 19 -22.74 21.88 8.59
C ILE A 19 -22.84 20.46 8.05
N ARG A 20 -24.05 19.87 8.03
CA ARG A 20 -24.26 18.47 7.63
C ARG A 20 -24.10 18.20 6.14
N GLY A 21 -24.17 19.26 5.33
CA GLY A 21 -24.07 19.16 3.87
C GLY A 21 -25.36 18.68 3.18
N PRO A 22 -25.29 18.41 1.85
CA PRO A 22 -26.46 18.12 1.04
C PRO A 22 -26.92 16.64 1.07
N TYR A 23 -26.14 15.75 1.64
CA TYR A 23 -26.39 14.31 1.57
C TYR A 23 -27.25 13.81 2.74
N ASP A 24 -28.07 12.80 2.46
CA ASP A 24 -28.98 12.22 3.44
C ASP A 24 -28.42 10.92 4.06
N PRO A 25 -28.75 10.66 5.32
CA PRO A 25 -28.36 9.41 5.97
C PRO A 25 -29.18 8.24 5.47
N VAL A 26 -28.52 7.13 5.16
CA VAL A 26 -29.19 5.84 4.91
C VAL A 26 -28.85 4.84 6.00
N SER A 27 -29.84 4.03 6.37
CA SER A 27 -29.64 2.94 7.32
C SER A 27 -28.70 1.89 6.74
N THR A 28 -27.96 1.24 7.62
CA THR A 28 -27.05 0.16 7.27
C THR A 28 -27.51 -1.18 7.82
N VAL A 29 -26.79 -2.27 7.50
CA VAL A 29 -27.07 -3.60 8.06
C VAL A 29 -26.77 -3.68 9.57
N VAL A 30 -26.04 -2.73 10.12
CA VAL A 30 -25.77 -2.64 11.55
C VAL A 30 -26.70 -1.60 12.19
N PRO A 31 -27.60 -1.99 13.10
CA PRO A 31 -28.51 -1.06 13.75
C PRO A 31 -27.78 0.11 14.43
N GLY A 32 -28.29 1.32 14.26
CA GLY A 32 -27.72 2.54 14.83
C GLY A 32 -26.53 3.13 14.06
N ILE A 33 -26.05 2.46 13.03
CA ILE A 33 -25.04 3.00 12.11
C ILE A 33 -25.71 3.50 10.84
N GLN A 34 -25.40 4.74 10.46
CA GLN A 34 -25.86 5.36 9.22
C GLN A 34 -24.63 5.79 8.39
N LEU A 35 -24.76 5.70 7.08
CA LEU A 35 -23.83 6.21 6.08
C LEU A 35 -24.54 7.19 5.15
N SER A 36 -23.79 7.88 4.33
CA SER A 36 -24.32 8.73 3.28
C SER A 36 -25.06 7.90 2.22
N ASP A 37 -26.10 8.49 1.63
CA ASP A 37 -26.80 8.01 0.44
C ASP A 37 -25.86 7.84 -0.78
N GLN A 38 -24.69 8.46 -0.74
CA GLN A 38 -23.63 8.29 -1.74
C GLN A 38 -22.90 6.96 -1.63
N LEU A 39 -23.15 6.18 -0.56
CA LEU A 39 -22.49 4.90 -0.28
C LEU A 39 -23.48 3.72 -0.18
N PRO A 40 -24.41 3.55 -1.15
CA PRO A 40 -25.52 2.59 -1.02
C PRO A 40 -25.07 1.11 -1.05
N LEU A 41 -23.92 0.82 -1.65
CA LEU A 41 -23.36 -0.53 -1.65
C LEU A 41 -22.58 -0.81 -0.37
N LEU A 42 -21.84 0.18 0.13
CA LEU A 42 -21.07 0.04 1.36
C LEU A 42 -21.97 -0.11 2.59
N SER A 43 -23.15 0.54 2.58
CA SER A 43 -24.13 0.41 3.67
C SER A 43 -24.60 -1.03 3.91
N LYS A 44 -24.53 -1.89 2.89
CA LYS A 44 -24.87 -3.31 2.96
C LYS A 44 -23.76 -4.20 3.53
N HIS A 45 -22.61 -3.61 3.86
CA HIS A 45 -21.41 -4.34 4.29
C HIS A 45 -20.78 -3.74 5.56
N THR A 46 -21.52 -2.92 6.31
CA THR A 46 -21.03 -2.29 7.55
C THR A 46 -20.72 -3.28 8.66
N ASP A 47 -21.22 -4.50 8.57
CA ASP A 47 -20.87 -5.63 9.43
C ASP A 47 -19.44 -6.17 9.20
N LYS A 48 -18.76 -5.73 8.14
CA LYS A 48 -17.45 -6.25 7.72
C LYS A 48 -16.29 -5.31 8.01
N PHE A 49 -16.56 -4.14 8.56
CA PHE A 49 -15.50 -3.16 8.88
C PHE A 49 -15.83 -2.37 10.14
N SER A 50 -14.80 -1.85 10.78
CA SER A 50 -14.92 -0.95 11.93
C SER A 50 -14.77 0.51 11.48
N MET A 51 -15.47 1.41 12.16
CA MET A 51 -15.46 2.83 11.86
C MET A 51 -15.05 3.63 13.09
N ILE A 52 -13.95 4.38 12.97
CA ILE A 52 -13.46 5.29 14.02
C ILE A 52 -13.81 6.72 13.61
N ARG A 53 -14.89 7.28 14.19
CA ARG A 53 -15.37 8.63 13.87
C ARG A 53 -14.63 9.73 14.60
N SER A 54 -13.98 9.41 15.71
CA SER A 54 -13.21 10.36 16.54
C SER A 54 -11.78 10.61 16.04
N MET A 55 -11.41 10.01 14.91
CA MET A 55 -10.07 10.15 14.38
C MET A 55 -9.82 11.56 13.86
N HIS A 56 -8.71 12.17 14.28
CA HIS A 56 -8.33 13.53 13.89
C HIS A 56 -6.82 13.65 13.74
N SER A 57 -6.39 14.62 12.94
CA SER A 57 -4.99 15.00 12.81
C SER A 57 -4.69 16.25 13.66
N TYR A 58 -3.44 16.39 14.11
CA TYR A 58 -2.97 17.60 14.80
C TYR A 58 -2.87 18.82 13.86
N THR A 59 -2.98 18.61 12.57
CA THR A 59 -2.85 19.64 11.54
C THR A 59 -3.86 19.45 10.42
N SER A 60 -4.27 20.55 9.79
CA SER A 60 -5.09 20.57 8.58
C SER A 60 -4.25 20.61 7.29
N LYS A 61 -2.93 20.69 7.37
CA LYS A 61 -2.05 20.75 6.22
C LYS A 61 -1.97 19.38 5.56
N HIS A 62 -2.18 19.36 4.22
CA HIS A 62 -1.90 18.17 3.43
C HIS A 62 -0.43 17.77 3.56
N GLY A 63 -0.16 16.49 3.49
CA GLY A 63 1.18 15.93 3.67
C GLY A 63 1.52 15.68 5.14
N GLU A 64 1.53 16.70 5.99
CA GLU A 64 1.72 16.51 7.43
C GLU A 64 0.58 15.70 8.05
N GLY A 65 -0.67 16.04 7.69
CA GLY A 65 -1.84 15.30 8.10
C GLY A 65 -1.86 13.87 7.55
N ASP A 66 -1.46 13.69 6.30
CA ASP A 66 -1.37 12.37 5.68
C ASP A 66 -0.36 11.47 6.41
N VAL A 67 0.84 12.01 6.74
CA VAL A 67 1.84 11.29 7.53
C VAL A 67 1.28 10.90 8.89
N HIS A 68 0.69 11.86 9.60
CA HIS A 68 0.12 11.60 10.93
C HIS A 68 -0.96 10.51 10.89
N MET A 69 -1.87 10.57 9.91
CA MET A 69 -2.97 9.60 9.79
C MET A 69 -2.48 8.20 9.37
N MET A 70 -1.41 8.12 8.60
CA MET A 70 -0.89 6.83 8.13
C MET A 70 0.16 6.21 9.06
N CYS A 71 0.88 7.02 9.81
CA CYS A 71 1.99 6.56 10.67
C CYS A 71 1.67 6.67 12.17
N GLY A 72 0.57 7.35 12.55
CA GLY A 72 0.19 7.55 13.95
C GLY A 72 1.06 8.55 14.71
N THR A 73 2.04 9.17 14.06
CA THR A 73 2.98 10.14 14.64
C THR A 73 3.04 11.41 13.79
N PRO A 74 3.31 12.57 14.39
CA PRO A 74 3.63 13.77 13.65
C PRO A 74 4.82 13.56 12.69
N VAL A 75 4.94 14.45 11.71
CA VAL A 75 6.10 14.43 10.81
C VAL A 75 7.37 14.65 11.61
N ASP A 76 8.28 13.70 11.52
CA ASP A 76 9.63 13.80 12.02
C ASP A 76 10.58 13.51 10.85
N ARG A 77 11.60 14.36 10.65
CA ARG A 77 12.54 14.21 9.54
C ARG A 77 13.60 13.15 9.82
N ASP A 78 13.92 12.94 11.08
CA ASP A 78 14.98 12.05 11.52
C ASP A 78 14.46 10.66 11.92
N LEU A 79 13.27 10.60 12.50
CA LEU A 79 12.67 9.40 13.06
C LEU A 79 11.22 9.20 12.62
N GLN A 80 10.98 9.16 11.31
CA GLN A 80 9.64 8.93 10.80
C GLN A 80 9.09 7.57 11.22
N GLY A 81 7.93 7.58 11.86
CA GLY A 81 7.20 6.37 12.23
C GLY A 81 6.77 5.54 11.00
N PRO A 82 6.64 4.22 11.15
CA PRO A 82 6.21 3.36 10.06
C PRO A 82 4.72 3.54 9.75
N GLY A 83 4.37 3.46 8.47
CA GLY A 83 2.97 3.34 8.07
C GLY A 83 2.37 1.99 8.48
N ILE A 84 1.04 1.94 8.67
CA ILE A 84 0.33 0.74 9.11
C ILE A 84 0.60 -0.50 8.23
N GLY A 85 0.74 -0.30 6.90
CA GLY A 85 1.06 -1.38 5.97
C GLY A 85 2.45 -1.96 6.19
N ALA A 86 3.42 -1.13 6.57
CA ALA A 86 4.77 -1.58 6.89
C ALA A 86 4.81 -2.36 8.21
N VAL A 87 4.05 -1.93 9.22
CA VAL A 87 3.90 -2.67 10.48
C VAL A 87 3.28 -4.05 10.24
N LEU A 88 2.21 -4.12 9.45
CA LEU A 88 1.58 -5.39 9.08
C LEU A 88 2.54 -6.28 8.27
N SER A 89 3.30 -5.71 7.34
CA SER A 89 4.31 -6.41 6.57
C SER A 89 5.38 -7.06 7.47
N GLN A 90 5.83 -6.32 8.48
CA GLN A 90 6.77 -6.85 9.47
C GLN A 90 6.19 -8.01 10.27
N GLN A 91 4.92 -7.91 10.67
CA GLN A 91 4.25 -8.95 11.47
C GLN A 91 3.97 -10.22 10.68
N GLN A 92 3.59 -10.07 9.42
CA GLN A 92 3.18 -11.22 8.59
C GLN A 92 4.34 -12.07 8.12
N ARG A 93 5.59 -11.61 8.21
CA ARG A 93 6.79 -12.25 7.67
C ARG A 93 6.49 -12.91 6.33
N GLN A 94 7.08 -12.49 5.26
CA GLN A 94 6.78 -12.93 3.90
C GLN A 94 6.61 -14.45 3.79
N GLN A 95 5.37 -14.89 3.73
CA GLN A 95 5.02 -16.33 3.59
C GLN A 95 4.71 -16.69 2.13
N ALA A 96 4.57 -15.69 1.26
CA ALA A 96 4.20 -15.86 -0.14
C ALA A 96 5.17 -15.11 -1.06
N PRO A 97 5.30 -15.52 -2.32
CA PRO A 97 6.11 -14.83 -3.31
C PRO A 97 5.54 -13.46 -3.75
N ILE A 98 4.42 -13.03 -3.17
CA ILE A 98 3.79 -11.73 -3.40
C ILE A 98 4.15 -10.80 -2.24
N PRO A 99 4.49 -9.52 -2.49
CA PRO A 99 4.77 -8.57 -1.42
C PRO A 99 3.58 -8.43 -0.49
N PRO A 100 3.78 -8.48 0.84
CA PRO A 100 2.69 -8.35 1.80
C PRO A 100 2.11 -6.93 1.85
N PHE A 101 2.82 -5.95 1.34
CA PHE A 101 2.40 -4.56 1.29
C PHE A 101 2.58 -4.00 -0.12
N ILE A 102 1.47 -3.71 -0.80
CA ILE A 102 1.44 -3.17 -2.16
C ILE A 102 0.77 -1.80 -2.11
N HIS A 103 1.33 -0.84 -2.83
CA HIS A 103 0.76 0.47 -3.03
C HIS A 103 0.63 0.80 -4.52
N PHE A 104 -0.57 1.19 -4.93
CA PHE A 104 -0.82 1.63 -6.30
C PHE A 104 -0.70 3.15 -6.40
N GLY A 105 0.23 3.60 -7.21
CA GLY A 105 0.48 5.02 -7.46
C GLY A 105 1.79 5.50 -6.88
N ASN A 106 1.91 6.82 -6.77
CA ASN A 106 3.10 7.46 -6.24
C ASN A 106 2.85 7.95 -4.82
N MET A 107 3.65 7.50 -3.88
CA MET A 107 3.58 7.95 -2.48
C MET A 107 4.42 9.20 -2.21
N LYS A 108 5.13 9.72 -3.21
CA LYS A 108 5.99 10.89 -2.99
C LYS A 108 5.16 12.16 -2.80
N HIS A 109 5.36 12.81 -1.69
CA HIS A 109 4.90 14.19 -1.47
C HIS A 109 6.09 15.15 -1.68
N PRO A 110 5.91 16.30 -2.36
CA PRO A 110 7.01 17.22 -2.67
C PRO A 110 7.77 17.75 -1.44
N ALA A 111 7.11 17.85 -0.30
CA ALA A 111 7.65 18.47 0.91
C ALA A 111 8.03 17.49 2.03
N TYR A 112 7.63 16.22 1.95
CA TYR A 112 7.79 15.27 3.06
C TYR A 112 8.24 13.90 2.58
N THR A 113 8.92 13.17 3.45
CA THR A 113 9.12 11.73 3.28
C THR A 113 7.75 11.08 3.09
N ALA A 114 7.63 10.25 2.08
CA ALA A 114 6.33 9.73 1.65
C ALA A 114 5.58 9.04 2.80
N PRO A 115 4.35 9.45 3.06
CA PRO A 115 3.55 8.86 4.13
C PRO A 115 3.34 7.36 3.83
N GLY A 116 3.45 6.53 4.87
CA GLY A 116 3.17 5.10 4.77
C GLY A 116 4.35 4.21 4.41
N TYR A 117 5.57 4.75 4.24
CA TYR A 117 6.79 3.94 4.16
C TYR A 117 7.14 3.32 5.51
N ALA A 118 8.13 2.44 5.50
CA ALA A 118 8.52 1.70 6.71
C ALA A 118 9.22 2.54 7.77
N GLY A 119 9.75 3.72 7.41
CA GLY A 119 10.43 4.60 8.35
C GLY A 119 11.51 3.86 9.14
N VAL A 120 11.41 3.94 10.46
CA VAL A 120 12.36 3.31 11.40
C VAL A 120 12.43 1.78 11.31
N LEU A 121 11.46 1.11 10.67
CA LEU A 121 11.50 -0.35 10.47
C LEU A 121 12.46 -0.76 9.35
N GLY A 122 12.90 0.20 8.53
CA GLY A 122 13.81 -0.05 7.43
C GLY A 122 13.14 -0.48 6.13
N ARG A 123 13.85 -0.29 5.03
CA ARG A 123 13.35 -0.40 3.64
C ARG A 123 12.80 -1.78 3.26
N SER A 124 13.16 -2.83 3.99
CA SER A 124 12.64 -4.18 3.73
C SER A 124 11.12 -4.29 3.90
N PHE A 125 10.52 -3.32 4.60
CA PHE A 125 9.08 -3.26 4.85
C PHE A 125 8.40 -2.12 4.10
N ASP A 126 9.12 -1.46 3.19
CA ASP A 126 8.53 -0.47 2.29
C ASP A 126 7.51 -1.13 1.36
N PRO A 127 6.48 -0.39 0.92
CA PRO A 127 5.50 -0.90 -0.01
C PRO A 127 6.15 -1.21 -1.37
N PHE A 128 5.70 -2.30 -1.98
CA PHE A 128 5.92 -2.55 -3.39
C PHE A 128 5.05 -1.58 -4.21
N LEU A 129 5.68 -0.72 -4.99
CA LEU A 129 4.97 0.35 -5.72
C LEU A 129 4.59 -0.10 -7.13
N VAL A 130 3.31 -0.11 -7.44
CA VAL A 130 2.78 -0.28 -8.80
C VAL A 130 2.36 1.09 -9.31
N THR A 131 3.22 1.73 -10.08
CA THR A 131 2.99 3.10 -10.58
C THR A 131 2.28 3.15 -11.92
N GLN A 132 2.32 2.05 -12.66
CA GLN A 132 1.70 1.92 -13.98
C GLN A 132 0.17 1.94 -13.88
N ASP A 133 -0.49 2.27 -14.97
CA ASP A 133 -1.94 2.25 -15.06
C ASP A 133 -2.44 0.85 -15.43
N PRO A 134 -3.13 0.12 -14.52
CA PRO A 134 -3.63 -1.21 -14.82
C PRO A 134 -4.72 -1.25 -15.90
N ASN A 135 -5.32 -0.10 -16.22
CA ASN A 135 -6.30 -0.01 -17.30
C ASN A 135 -5.64 0.16 -18.68
N SER A 136 -4.33 0.34 -18.72
CA SER A 136 -3.58 0.42 -19.97
C SER A 136 -3.53 -0.94 -20.68
N PRO A 137 -3.74 -1.00 -22.00
CA PRO A 137 -3.56 -2.23 -22.78
C PRO A 137 -2.13 -2.80 -22.73
N LYS A 138 -1.15 -1.94 -22.37
CA LYS A 138 0.26 -2.29 -22.21
C LYS A 138 0.67 -2.40 -20.73
N PHE A 139 -0.29 -2.67 -19.85
CA PHE A 139 0.02 -2.80 -18.43
C PHE A 139 0.98 -3.98 -18.20
N SER A 140 2.09 -3.68 -17.60
CA SER A 140 3.01 -4.64 -17.00
C SER A 140 3.61 -4.02 -15.75
N VAL A 141 3.95 -4.83 -14.78
CA VAL A 141 4.71 -4.39 -13.60
C VAL A 141 6.17 -4.53 -13.95
N ARG A 142 6.83 -3.41 -14.27
CA ARG A 142 8.21 -3.36 -14.78
C ARG A 142 9.22 -4.07 -13.88
N GLU A 143 8.96 -4.10 -12.60
CA GLU A 143 9.79 -4.74 -11.60
C GLU A 143 9.84 -6.28 -11.76
N PHE A 144 8.92 -6.85 -12.54
CA PHE A 144 8.91 -8.26 -12.93
C PHE A 144 9.54 -8.52 -14.30
N ASP A 145 9.84 -7.46 -15.05
CA ASP A 145 10.49 -7.62 -16.36
C ASP A 145 12.00 -7.73 -16.13
N VAL A 146 12.50 -8.95 -16.25
CA VAL A 146 13.95 -9.15 -16.35
C VAL A 146 14.33 -8.71 -17.75
N PRO A 147 15.25 -7.74 -17.92
CA PRO A 147 15.72 -7.35 -19.25
C PRO A 147 16.17 -8.58 -20.03
N ASP A 148 15.84 -8.65 -21.32
CA ASP A 148 16.12 -9.81 -22.18
C ASP A 148 17.63 -10.14 -22.29
N ASP A 149 18.49 -9.16 -21.97
CA ASP A 149 19.95 -9.29 -21.92
C ASP A 149 20.48 -9.84 -20.59
N VAL A 150 19.60 -10.05 -19.60
CA VAL A 150 19.98 -10.59 -18.30
C VAL A 150 19.64 -12.06 -18.21
N ASP A 151 20.62 -12.90 -18.41
CA ASP A 151 20.52 -14.34 -18.18
C ASP A 151 20.23 -14.62 -16.69
N VAL A 152 19.14 -15.35 -16.42
CA VAL A 152 18.75 -15.79 -15.07
C VAL A 152 19.87 -16.58 -14.39
N GLY A 153 20.66 -17.34 -15.15
CA GLY A 153 21.85 -18.03 -14.67
C GLY A 153 22.91 -17.05 -14.13
N ARG A 154 23.12 -15.90 -14.78
CA ARG A 154 24.04 -14.85 -14.33
C ARG A 154 23.54 -14.17 -13.05
N ILE A 155 22.22 -14.02 -12.89
CA ILE A 155 21.62 -13.50 -11.65
C ILE A 155 21.92 -14.47 -10.49
N HIS A 156 21.71 -15.78 -10.70
CA HIS A 156 22.04 -16.79 -9.69
C HIS A 156 23.52 -16.83 -9.34
N THR A 157 24.40 -16.70 -10.33
CA THR A 157 25.85 -16.66 -10.13
C THR A 157 26.27 -15.40 -9.36
N ARG A 158 25.71 -14.24 -9.71
CA ARG A 158 25.94 -12.99 -8.92
C ARG A 158 25.44 -13.12 -7.49
N LYS A 159 24.28 -13.73 -7.27
CA LYS A 159 23.75 -13.99 -5.92
C LYS A 159 24.68 -14.91 -5.12
N SER A 160 25.22 -15.96 -5.72
CA SER A 160 26.16 -16.87 -5.05
C SER A 160 27.49 -16.19 -4.76
N LEU A 161 28.00 -15.33 -5.66
CA LEU A 161 29.20 -14.53 -5.44
C LEU A 161 28.99 -13.49 -4.32
N LEU A 162 27.89 -12.75 -4.36
CA LEU A 162 27.52 -11.82 -3.29
C LEU A 162 27.40 -12.52 -1.95
N SER A 163 26.72 -13.65 -1.89
CA SER A 163 26.58 -14.42 -0.64
C SER A 163 27.92 -14.99 -0.12
N SER A 164 28.87 -15.21 -1.01
CA SER A 164 30.22 -15.63 -0.64
C SER A 164 31.07 -14.48 -0.12
N LEU A 165 30.98 -13.29 -0.76
CA LEU A 165 31.60 -12.05 -0.30
C LEU A 165 31.01 -11.60 1.05
N ASP A 166 29.67 -11.63 1.18
CA ASP A 166 28.96 -11.26 2.40
C ASP A 166 29.30 -12.19 3.57
N ARG A 167 29.59 -13.46 3.29
CA ARG A 167 30.05 -14.41 4.31
C ARG A 167 31.45 -14.04 4.82
N TYR A 168 32.31 -13.49 3.97
CA TYR A 168 33.60 -12.97 4.35
C TYR A 168 33.48 -11.65 5.13
N GLN A 169 32.65 -10.72 4.69
CA GLN A 169 32.37 -9.45 5.36
C GLN A 169 31.65 -9.64 6.70
N ARG A 170 30.69 -10.54 6.79
CA ARG A 170 29.97 -10.86 8.07
C ARG A 170 30.87 -11.39 9.17
N LYS A 171 32.00 -12.02 8.84
CA LYS A 171 33.01 -12.37 9.83
C LYS A 171 33.74 -11.14 10.39
N ALA A 172 33.76 -10.04 9.63
CA ALA A 172 34.38 -8.78 10.03
C ALA A 172 33.39 -7.78 10.68
N GLU A 173 32.09 -7.89 10.37
CA GLU A 173 31.06 -6.88 10.70
C GLU A 173 29.89 -7.45 11.53
N ALA A 174 30.17 -8.28 12.53
CA ALA A 174 29.14 -8.95 13.37
C ALA A 174 28.21 -7.98 14.15
N GLN A 175 28.15 -6.69 13.84
CA GLN A 175 27.46 -5.66 14.63
C GLN A 175 26.50 -4.72 13.91
N LEU A 176 26.14 -4.90 12.63
CA LEU A 176 25.28 -3.91 11.95
C LEU A 176 24.00 -4.55 11.41
N ASP A 177 22.86 -4.31 12.10
CA ASP A 177 21.50 -4.63 11.64
C ASP A 177 21.15 -4.02 10.25
N PHE A 178 21.84 -2.96 9.86
CA PHE A 178 21.71 -2.30 8.55
C PHE A 178 22.09 -3.23 7.37
N ALA A 179 23.16 -4.01 7.52
CA ALA A 179 23.59 -4.95 6.48
C ALA A 179 22.55 -6.06 6.24
N ARG A 180 21.93 -6.55 7.31
CA ARG A 180 20.86 -7.57 7.23
C ARG A 180 19.61 -7.06 6.52
N SER A 181 19.24 -5.79 6.71
CA SER A 181 18.08 -5.17 6.04
C SER A 181 18.30 -5.09 4.52
N HIS A 182 19.50 -4.74 4.09
CA HIS A 182 19.84 -4.63 2.67
C HIS A 182 19.83 -6.00 1.98
N ASP A 183 20.36 -7.02 2.63
CA ASP A 183 20.37 -8.40 2.11
C ASP A 183 18.96 -8.95 1.93
N ASN A 184 18.09 -8.71 2.90
CA ASN A 184 16.70 -9.13 2.85
C ASN A 184 15.93 -8.43 1.72
N PHE A 185 16.14 -7.13 1.54
CA PHE A 185 15.52 -6.35 0.46
C PHE A 185 15.95 -6.87 -0.92
N THR A 186 17.25 -7.11 -1.11
CA THR A 186 17.78 -7.63 -2.37
C THR A 186 17.25 -9.05 -2.66
N ALA A 187 17.19 -9.90 -1.64
CA ALA A 187 16.64 -11.25 -1.77
C ALA A 187 15.13 -11.23 -2.11
N GLN A 188 14.38 -10.33 -1.50
CA GLN A 188 12.95 -10.12 -1.80
C GLN A 188 12.74 -9.63 -3.22
N ALA A 189 13.48 -8.60 -3.65
CA ALA A 189 13.39 -8.05 -4.99
C ALA A 189 13.70 -9.12 -6.06
N LEU A 190 14.73 -9.93 -5.82
CA LEU A 190 15.07 -11.02 -6.73
C LEU A 190 14.02 -12.14 -6.74
N SER A 191 13.50 -12.52 -5.58
CA SER A 191 12.42 -13.51 -5.46
C SER A 191 11.18 -13.06 -6.23
N LEU A 192 10.83 -11.78 -6.12
CA LEU A 192 9.71 -11.16 -6.85
C LEU A 192 9.94 -11.17 -8.36
N ALA A 193 11.09 -10.68 -8.81
CA ALA A 193 11.42 -10.59 -10.24
C ALA A 193 11.42 -11.97 -10.92
N THR A 194 11.78 -13.03 -10.19
CA THR A 194 11.82 -14.41 -10.71
C THR A 194 10.55 -15.21 -10.42
N SER A 195 9.61 -14.69 -9.64
CA SER A 195 8.40 -15.41 -9.25
C SER A 195 7.35 -15.41 -10.36
N ARG A 196 7.10 -16.59 -10.92
CA ARG A 196 5.98 -16.79 -11.86
C ARG A 196 4.62 -16.51 -11.20
N VAL A 197 4.47 -16.83 -9.93
CA VAL A 197 3.23 -16.60 -9.16
C VAL A 197 2.98 -15.11 -9.01
N ALA A 198 4.01 -14.32 -8.68
CA ALA A 198 3.88 -12.88 -8.59
C ALA A 198 3.49 -12.26 -9.95
N LYS A 199 4.18 -12.63 -11.04
CA LYS A 199 3.80 -12.19 -12.40
C LYS A 199 2.35 -12.52 -12.74
N GLN A 200 1.88 -13.71 -12.39
CA GLN A 200 0.51 -14.14 -12.65
C GLN A 200 -0.53 -13.38 -11.82
N ALA A 201 -0.20 -13.00 -10.60
CA ALA A 201 -1.09 -12.25 -9.72
C ALA A 201 -1.38 -10.81 -10.21
N PHE A 202 -0.48 -10.26 -11.02
CA PHE A 202 -0.67 -8.93 -11.63
C PHE A 202 -1.11 -8.99 -13.10
N ASP A 203 -1.41 -10.17 -13.63
CA ASP A 203 -1.81 -10.36 -15.01
C ASP A 203 -3.33 -10.24 -15.18
N LEU A 204 -3.81 -9.02 -15.33
CA LEU A 204 -5.22 -8.72 -15.50
C LEU A 204 -5.82 -9.29 -16.82
N THR A 205 -4.99 -9.76 -17.75
CA THR A 205 -5.51 -10.39 -18.99
C THR A 205 -6.19 -11.73 -18.71
N LYS A 206 -5.92 -12.33 -17.55
CA LYS A 206 -6.54 -13.59 -17.10
C LYS A 206 -7.88 -13.40 -16.41
N GLU A 207 -8.19 -12.18 -16.04
CA GLU A 207 -9.45 -11.88 -15.39
C GLU A 207 -10.60 -11.82 -16.41
N LYS A 208 -11.74 -12.38 -16.02
CA LYS A 208 -12.93 -12.38 -16.85
C LYS A 208 -13.41 -10.95 -17.12
N ASP A 209 -13.82 -10.67 -18.34
CA ASP A 209 -14.34 -9.35 -18.70
C ASP A 209 -15.49 -8.89 -17.79
N SER A 210 -16.41 -9.78 -17.44
CA SER A 210 -17.50 -9.47 -16.53
C SER A 210 -17.04 -9.05 -15.13
N LEU A 211 -15.91 -9.59 -14.65
CA LEU A 211 -15.34 -9.19 -13.37
C LEU A 211 -14.65 -7.82 -13.51
N ARG A 212 -13.88 -7.63 -14.56
CA ARG A 212 -13.24 -6.36 -14.86
C ARG A 212 -14.25 -5.22 -15.03
N ASP A 213 -15.37 -5.50 -15.69
CA ASP A 213 -16.47 -4.54 -15.88
C ASP A 213 -17.15 -4.19 -14.54
N ARG A 214 -17.33 -5.20 -13.67
CA ARG A 214 -17.90 -5.00 -12.33
C ARG A 214 -17.05 -4.06 -11.46
N TYR A 215 -15.73 -4.12 -11.57
CA TYR A 215 -14.82 -3.22 -10.86
C TYR A 215 -14.70 -1.85 -11.54
N GLY A 216 -15.10 -1.74 -12.81
CA GLY A 216 -14.96 -0.54 -13.63
C GLY A 216 -13.70 -0.58 -14.49
N ARG A 217 -13.87 -0.24 -15.80
CA ARG A 217 -12.79 -0.16 -16.79
C ARG A 217 -12.08 1.18 -16.71
N ASP A 218 -11.69 1.56 -15.52
CA ASP A 218 -10.91 2.76 -15.25
C ASP A 218 -9.70 2.44 -14.37
N ARG A 219 -8.88 3.46 -14.15
CA ARG A 219 -7.64 3.31 -13.39
C ARG A 219 -7.86 2.88 -11.94
N VAL A 220 -8.95 3.32 -11.32
CA VAL A 220 -9.24 3.00 -9.92
C VAL A 220 -9.80 1.59 -9.82
N GLY A 221 -10.81 1.27 -10.63
CA GLY A 221 -11.46 -0.04 -10.64
C GLY A 221 -10.47 -1.17 -10.94
N GLN A 222 -9.61 -1.00 -11.93
CA GLN A 222 -8.62 -2.03 -12.30
C GLN A 222 -7.46 -2.17 -11.30
N ARG A 223 -7.29 -1.22 -10.37
CA ARG A 223 -6.34 -1.35 -9.25
C ARG A 223 -6.87 -2.19 -8.10
N MET A 224 -8.20 -2.29 -8.00
CA MET A 224 -8.88 -3.03 -6.93
C MET A 224 -9.08 -4.51 -7.29
N LEU A 225 -8.77 -4.87 -8.50
CA LEU A 225 -8.85 -6.22 -9.03
C LEU A 225 -7.58 -7.02 -8.80
#